data_b58a71ba11d9311d6f988df53245d4ad
#
_entry.id   b58a71ba11d9311d6f988df53245d4ad
#
_cell.length_a   1.000
_cell.length_b   1.000
_cell.length_c   1.000
_cell.angle_alpha   90.00
_cell.angle_beta   90.00
_cell.angle_gamma   90.00
#
_symmetry.space_group_name_H-M   'P 1'
#
loop_
_entity.id
_entity.type
_entity.pdbx_description
1 polymer ?
#
loop_
_entity_poly.entity_id
_entity_poly.type
_entity_poly.pdbx_seq_one_letter_code
_entity_poly.pdbx_strand_id
1 'polypeptide(L)'
;MNRLALRFVCSLLLLIPLSGAQHSCLAQPAQTKVQLLLIPDHSDGLYRVGESVGIRVIALDCGMPLNDITIAYEISEDLMPAHKSDRLKLKGHEGSLSIGTLQEPGFLRIRASVQHEGKKYTSLCTVGFDTDRLTPTTQLPEDFDQFWDQGLAELAKVDLNPTMERMPERCTDKVDVYHISYRNIRNSRMYGVLTVPKAAGSYPAILQLPGAGVGAKSGDIRHAEEGVIVLQLGIHGIPVNLEGSVYSDLSRGILANYPEENLHDRDNYFYRRVYLGAVKGIDFLLSLPQCNGVVGTMGGSQGGALSIVVSRLHPRVNATAIYFPALCDVEGYLHGRAGGWPHMFKNPTNHTQDKITTARYYDAANFARGLKAPVHYIYGYNDIVCAPTTTCATYNIIPAPKQVIIGENIGHWTFPEQIQALWSWLINTLKNTPAVQ
;
A
#
# COMPACT_ATOMS: atom_id res chain seq x y z
N MET A 1 68.66 37.56 -0.43
CA MET A 1 67.74 37.54 0.74
C MET A 1 66.31 37.74 0.21
N ASN A 2 65.64 36.65 -0.15
CA ASN A 2 64.29 36.64 -0.70
C ASN A 2 63.33 36.09 0.31
N ARG A 3 62.35 36.90 0.69
CA ARG A 3 61.22 36.47 1.53
C ARG A 3 60.05 36.03 0.64
N LEU A 4 59.71 34.75 0.62
CA LEU A 4 58.50 34.20 0.04
C LEU A 4 57.34 34.53 0.99
N ALA A 5 56.34 35.20 0.47
CA ALA A 5 55.00 35.41 1.16
C ALA A 5 54.07 34.26 0.74
N LEU A 6 53.71 33.42 1.72
CA LEU A 6 52.72 32.36 1.58
C LEU A 6 51.30 32.93 1.70
N ARG A 7 50.52 32.94 0.61
CA ARG A 7 49.12 33.33 0.63
C ARG A 7 48.25 32.11 0.98
N PHE A 8 47.65 32.14 2.17
CA PHE A 8 46.59 31.20 2.54
C PHE A 8 45.33 31.60 1.82
N VAL A 9 44.80 30.73 0.93
CA VAL A 9 43.47 30.83 0.38
C VAL A 9 42.54 30.02 1.30
N CYS A 10 41.74 30.69 2.11
CA CYS A 10 40.62 30.09 2.85
C CYS A 10 39.51 29.75 1.87
N SER A 11 39.39 28.50 1.50
CA SER A 11 38.18 28.00 0.80
C SER A 11 37.06 27.84 1.80
N LEU A 12 36.10 28.75 1.78
CA LEU A 12 34.85 28.67 2.53
C LEU A 12 33.99 27.57 1.86
N LEU A 13 33.96 26.37 2.43
CA LEU A 13 33.00 25.33 2.06
C LEU A 13 31.63 25.75 2.65
N LEU A 14 30.75 26.25 1.79
CA LEU A 14 29.33 26.38 2.08
C LEU A 14 28.71 24.99 2.22
N LEU A 15 28.51 24.54 3.45
CA LEU A 15 27.66 23.42 3.79
C LEU A 15 26.21 23.86 3.54
N ILE A 16 25.67 23.50 2.39
CA ILE A 16 24.22 23.52 2.14
C ILE A 16 23.63 22.35 2.92
N PRO A 17 22.73 22.56 3.88
CA PRO A 17 22.01 21.46 4.49
C PRO A 17 21.06 20.89 3.43
N LEU A 18 21.38 19.72 2.91
CA LEU A 18 20.41 18.88 2.21
C LEU A 18 19.34 18.46 3.22
N SER A 19 18.26 19.23 3.30
CA SER A 19 17.03 18.81 3.92
C SER A 19 16.47 17.67 3.08
N GLY A 20 16.82 16.44 3.47
CA GLY A 20 16.27 15.22 2.89
C GLY A 20 14.79 15.13 3.22
N ALA A 21 13.94 15.61 2.33
CA ALA A 21 12.55 15.22 2.29
C ALA A 21 12.52 13.70 2.03
N GLN A 22 12.37 12.90 3.08
CA GLN A 22 12.04 11.50 2.95
C GLN A 22 10.61 11.41 2.40
N HIS A 23 10.50 11.52 1.09
CA HIS A 23 9.36 11.00 0.39
C HIS A 23 9.44 9.49 0.54
N SER A 24 8.51 8.90 1.28
CA SER A 24 8.21 7.48 1.16
C SER A 24 7.52 7.25 -0.20
N CYS A 25 8.22 7.64 -1.25
CA CYS A 25 7.93 7.20 -2.59
C CYS A 25 8.37 5.74 -2.63
N LEU A 26 7.45 4.81 -2.86
CA LEU A 26 7.81 3.46 -3.25
C LEU A 26 8.64 3.61 -4.53
N ALA A 27 9.97 3.50 -4.36
CA ALA A 27 10.91 3.83 -5.41
C ALA A 27 10.73 2.89 -6.59
N GLN A 28 10.68 3.45 -7.79
CA GLN A 28 10.84 2.65 -9.01
C GLN A 28 12.10 1.78 -8.87
N PRO A 29 12.08 0.54 -9.40
CA PRO A 29 13.29 -0.27 -9.45
C PRO A 29 14.39 0.54 -10.12
N ALA A 30 15.56 0.62 -9.48
CA ALA A 30 16.73 1.26 -10.08
C ALA A 30 17.05 0.58 -11.41
N GLN A 31 17.41 1.35 -12.43
CA GLN A 31 17.91 0.78 -13.69
C GLN A 31 19.11 -0.12 -13.38
N THR A 32 19.03 -1.37 -13.81
CA THR A 32 20.11 -2.33 -13.61
C THR A 32 20.97 -2.41 -14.88
N LYS A 33 22.28 -2.66 -14.70
CA LYS A 33 23.24 -2.83 -15.82
C LYS A 33 22.72 -3.86 -16.82
N VAL A 34 22.30 -5.03 -16.32
CA VAL A 34 21.69 -6.08 -17.14
C VAL A 34 20.17 -6.07 -16.95
N GLN A 35 19.47 -6.05 -18.06
CA GLN A 35 18.02 -6.11 -18.14
C GLN A 35 17.59 -7.41 -18.85
N LEU A 36 16.69 -8.15 -18.22
CA LEU A 36 15.94 -9.24 -18.83
C LEU A 36 14.52 -8.74 -19.08
N LEU A 37 14.15 -8.53 -20.34
CA LEU A 37 12.79 -8.19 -20.71
C LEU A 37 12.02 -9.50 -20.94
N LEU A 38 10.96 -9.70 -20.19
CA LEU A 38 10.06 -10.83 -20.28
C LEU A 38 8.75 -10.31 -20.87
N ILE A 39 8.47 -10.63 -22.12
CA ILE A 39 7.38 -10.05 -22.90
C ILE A 39 6.38 -11.14 -23.21
N PRO A 40 5.16 -11.09 -22.63
CA PRO A 40 4.09 -12.03 -22.97
C PRO A 40 3.60 -11.80 -24.39
N ASP A 41 3.03 -12.82 -25.00
CA ASP A 41 2.45 -12.75 -26.34
C ASP A 41 1.14 -11.97 -26.41
N HIS A 42 0.43 -11.81 -25.28
CA HIS A 42 -0.67 -10.86 -25.14
C HIS A 42 -0.19 -9.55 -24.48
N SER A 43 -0.47 -8.42 -25.10
CA SER A 43 0.02 -7.11 -24.66
C SER A 43 -0.61 -6.61 -23.34
N ASP A 44 -1.79 -7.10 -22.98
CA ASP A 44 -2.51 -6.81 -21.74
C ASP A 44 -2.21 -7.83 -20.63
N GLY A 45 -1.41 -8.89 -20.94
CA GLY A 45 -1.09 -9.96 -20.01
C GLY A 45 -2.29 -10.78 -19.55
N LEU A 46 -3.42 -10.78 -20.30
CA LEU A 46 -4.65 -11.50 -19.95
C LEU A 46 -4.86 -12.70 -20.88
N TYR A 47 -5.24 -13.81 -20.27
CA TYR A 47 -5.45 -15.10 -20.92
C TYR A 47 -6.73 -15.76 -20.40
N ARG A 48 -7.24 -16.70 -21.18
CA ARG A 48 -8.31 -17.60 -20.74
C ARG A 48 -7.73 -18.82 -20.03
N VAL A 49 -8.46 -19.33 -19.05
CA VAL A 49 -8.13 -20.63 -18.42
C VAL A 49 -7.99 -21.70 -19.51
N GLY A 50 -6.90 -22.45 -19.46
CA GLY A 50 -6.53 -23.46 -20.46
C GLY A 50 -5.71 -22.91 -21.65
N GLU A 51 -5.61 -21.61 -21.85
CA GLU A 51 -4.79 -20.99 -22.90
C GLU A 51 -3.29 -21.06 -22.52
N SER A 52 -2.43 -21.30 -23.51
CA SER A 52 -0.98 -21.39 -23.29
C SER A 52 -0.32 -20.03 -23.46
N VAL A 53 0.55 -19.66 -22.53
CA VAL A 53 1.29 -18.37 -22.55
C VAL A 53 2.65 -18.54 -23.17
N GLY A 54 2.95 -17.73 -24.19
CA GLY A 54 4.27 -17.56 -24.76
C GLY A 54 4.99 -16.36 -24.15
N ILE A 55 6.27 -16.52 -23.76
CA ILE A 55 7.12 -15.44 -23.28
C ILE A 55 8.31 -15.29 -24.20
N ARG A 56 8.47 -14.09 -24.78
CA ARG A 56 9.72 -13.69 -25.44
C ARG A 56 10.65 -13.07 -24.41
N VAL A 57 11.89 -13.53 -24.41
CA VAL A 57 12.95 -13.07 -23.50
C VAL A 57 13.99 -12.32 -24.29
N ILE A 58 14.34 -11.11 -23.86
CA ILE A 58 15.41 -10.30 -24.44
C ILE A 58 16.40 -9.96 -23.32
N ALA A 59 17.68 -10.13 -23.58
CA ALA A 59 18.75 -9.79 -22.64
C ALA A 59 19.57 -8.60 -23.15
N LEU A 60 19.74 -7.59 -22.31
CA LEU A 60 20.48 -6.36 -22.61
C LEU A 60 21.53 -6.09 -21.52
N ASP A 61 22.71 -5.62 -21.89
CA ASP A 61 23.72 -5.03 -21.01
C ASP A 61 23.85 -3.55 -21.37
N CYS A 62 23.59 -2.64 -20.44
CA CYS A 62 23.57 -1.20 -20.67
C CYS A 62 22.76 -0.80 -21.91
N GLY A 63 21.64 -1.49 -22.18
CA GLY A 63 20.78 -1.26 -23.36
C GLY A 63 21.28 -1.89 -24.67
N MET A 64 22.43 -2.55 -24.66
CA MET A 64 22.99 -3.24 -25.82
C MET A 64 22.74 -4.75 -25.76
N PRO A 65 22.57 -5.47 -26.89
CA PRO A 65 22.34 -6.91 -26.92
C PRO A 65 23.36 -7.72 -26.13
N LEU A 66 22.91 -8.53 -25.16
CA LEU A 66 23.74 -9.46 -24.40
C LEU A 66 23.58 -10.86 -24.99
N ASN A 67 24.55 -11.26 -25.83
CA ASN A 67 24.42 -12.43 -26.69
C ASN A 67 24.82 -13.74 -26.01
N ASP A 68 24.25 -14.84 -26.49
CA ASP A 68 24.65 -16.24 -26.25
C ASP A 68 24.70 -16.66 -24.78
N ILE A 69 23.89 -16.01 -23.95
CA ILE A 69 23.79 -16.32 -22.52
C ILE A 69 22.75 -17.43 -22.27
N THR A 70 22.87 -18.02 -21.09
CA THR A 70 21.84 -18.94 -20.57
C THR A 70 21.19 -18.30 -19.35
N ILE A 71 19.87 -18.17 -19.40
CA ILE A 71 19.07 -17.72 -18.25
C ILE A 71 18.52 -18.94 -17.50
N ALA A 72 18.44 -18.82 -16.17
CA ALA A 72 17.66 -19.74 -15.35
C ALA A 72 16.27 -19.14 -15.13
N TYR A 73 15.22 -19.95 -15.16
CA TYR A 73 13.88 -19.50 -14.88
C TYR A 73 13.10 -20.45 -13.98
N GLU A 74 12.14 -19.90 -13.27
CA GLU A 74 11.19 -20.59 -12.41
C GLU A 74 9.77 -20.17 -12.81
N ILE A 75 8.83 -21.10 -12.79
CA ILE A 75 7.40 -20.85 -13.06
C ILE A 75 6.62 -21.25 -11.82
N SER A 76 5.74 -20.36 -11.37
CA SER A 76 4.86 -20.59 -10.22
C SER A 76 3.56 -19.81 -10.41
N GLU A 77 2.53 -20.15 -9.67
CA GLU A 77 1.50 -19.16 -9.34
C GLU A 77 2.12 -18.02 -8.51
N ASP A 78 1.47 -16.86 -8.46
CA ASP A 78 2.03 -15.71 -7.74
C ASP A 78 2.21 -16.02 -6.24
N LEU A 79 3.40 -15.74 -5.72
CA LEU A 79 3.85 -16.00 -4.34
C LEU A 79 3.74 -17.46 -3.86
N MET A 80 3.50 -18.40 -4.76
CA MET A 80 3.52 -19.84 -4.46
C MET A 80 4.88 -20.46 -4.82
N PRO A 81 5.20 -21.65 -4.29
CA PRO A 81 6.39 -22.37 -4.68
C PRO A 81 6.45 -22.65 -6.18
N ALA A 82 7.65 -22.59 -6.77
CA ALA A 82 7.83 -22.93 -8.17
C ALA A 82 7.50 -24.42 -8.43
N HIS A 83 6.65 -24.66 -9.41
CA HIS A 83 6.34 -26.02 -9.89
C HIS A 83 7.22 -26.44 -11.08
N LYS A 84 7.93 -25.50 -11.69
CA LYS A 84 8.90 -25.77 -12.76
C LYS A 84 10.11 -24.86 -12.62
N SER A 85 11.30 -25.43 -12.78
CA SER A 85 12.59 -24.70 -12.85
C SER A 85 13.42 -25.28 -14.00
N ASP A 86 13.95 -24.43 -14.86
CA ASP A 86 14.71 -24.87 -16.03
C ASP A 86 15.64 -23.74 -16.53
N ARG A 87 16.31 -23.96 -17.66
CA ARG A 87 17.21 -23.02 -18.30
C ARG A 87 16.85 -22.81 -19.76
N LEU A 88 17.00 -21.58 -20.23
CA LEU A 88 16.84 -21.20 -21.63
C LEU A 88 18.18 -20.63 -22.15
N LYS A 89 18.76 -21.26 -23.17
CA LYS A 89 19.90 -20.70 -23.89
C LYS A 89 19.34 -19.74 -24.96
N LEU A 90 19.73 -18.48 -24.90
CA LEU A 90 19.33 -17.49 -25.91
C LEU A 90 20.13 -17.70 -27.19
N LYS A 91 19.51 -17.44 -28.32
CA LYS A 91 20.16 -17.35 -29.65
C LYS A 91 20.42 -15.88 -29.94
N GLY A 92 21.70 -15.49 -29.97
CA GLY A 92 22.01 -14.07 -29.86
C GLY A 92 21.53 -13.54 -28.50
N HIS A 93 20.75 -12.49 -28.49
CA HIS A 93 20.26 -11.83 -27.27
C HIS A 93 18.79 -12.14 -26.93
N GLU A 94 18.13 -13.02 -27.70
CA GLU A 94 16.71 -13.34 -27.49
C GLU A 94 16.38 -14.84 -27.56
N GLY A 95 15.24 -15.19 -27.02
CA GLY A 95 14.68 -16.53 -27.03
C GLY A 95 13.20 -16.51 -26.67
N SER A 96 12.55 -17.64 -26.79
CA SER A 96 11.13 -17.79 -26.42
C SER A 96 10.91 -19.09 -25.69
N LEU A 97 9.94 -19.09 -24.77
CA LEU A 97 9.48 -20.29 -24.08
C LEU A 97 7.98 -20.20 -23.80
N SER A 98 7.34 -21.35 -23.60
CA SER A 98 5.99 -21.38 -23.03
C SER A 98 6.10 -21.59 -21.51
N ILE A 99 5.33 -20.81 -20.77
CA ILE A 99 5.23 -20.97 -19.32
C ILE A 99 4.02 -21.82 -18.90
N GLY A 100 3.24 -22.31 -19.86
CA GLY A 100 2.08 -23.18 -19.60
C GLY A 100 0.77 -22.40 -19.49
N THR A 101 -0.14 -22.93 -18.68
CA THR A 101 -1.50 -22.41 -18.49
C THR A 101 -1.94 -22.64 -17.04
N LEU A 102 -3.03 -21.99 -16.62
CA LEU A 102 -3.79 -22.35 -15.43
C LEU A 102 -5.09 -23.07 -15.79
N GLN A 103 -5.57 -23.92 -14.88
CA GLN A 103 -6.86 -24.62 -15.02
C GLN A 103 -8.00 -23.91 -14.28
N GLU A 104 -7.65 -22.91 -13.46
CA GLU A 104 -8.56 -22.07 -12.70
C GLU A 104 -8.14 -20.59 -12.80
N PRO A 105 -9.04 -19.63 -12.54
CA PRO A 105 -8.71 -18.22 -12.51
C PRO A 105 -7.57 -17.93 -11.53
N GLY A 106 -6.57 -17.14 -11.98
CA GLY A 106 -5.39 -16.87 -11.16
C GLY A 106 -4.31 -16.10 -11.87
N PHE A 107 -3.13 -16.06 -11.28
CA PHE A 107 -1.95 -15.42 -11.85
C PHE A 107 -0.79 -16.40 -11.95
N LEU A 108 -0.20 -16.51 -13.15
CA LEU A 108 0.98 -17.32 -13.43
C LEU A 108 2.18 -16.40 -13.59
N ARG A 109 3.29 -16.77 -12.95
CA ARG A 109 4.50 -15.95 -12.85
C ARG A 109 5.71 -16.68 -13.37
N ILE A 110 6.51 -16.04 -14.22
CA ILE A 110 7.88 -16.45 -14.51
C ILE A 110 8.85 -15.49 -13.78
N ARG A 111 9.83 -16.09 -13.09
CA ARG A 111 11.00 -15.41 -12.54
C ARG A 111 12.23 -15.88 -13.34
N ALA A 112 12.83 -14.98 -14.10
CA ALA A 112 14.06 -15.26 -14.85
C ALA A 112 15.27 -14.62 -14.18
N SER A 113 16.43 -15.27 -14.27
CA SER A 113 17.69 -14.73 -13.75
C SER A 113 18.88 -15.11 -14.62
N VAL A 114 19.91 -14.26 -14.60
CA VAL A 114 21.17 -14.48 -15.26
C VAL A 114 22.32 -14.07 -14.33
N GLN A 115 23.42 -14.84 -14.39
CA GLN A 115 24.69 -14.44 -13.81
C GLN A 115 25.52 -13.73 -14.87
N HIS A 116 25.94 -12.50 -14.60
CA HIS A 116 26.79 -11.72 -15.50
C HIS A 116 27.80 -10.91 -14.68
N GLU A 117 29.08 -11.02 -15.00
CA GLU A 117 30.17 -10.35 -14.29
C GLU A 117 30.13 -10.53 -12.76
N GLY A 118 29.84 -11.75 -12.30
CA GLY A 118 29.78 -12.09 -10.86
C GLY A 118 28.52 -11.59 -10.12
N LYS A 119 27.57 -10.95 -10.80
CA LYS A 119 26.30 -10.48 -10.21
C LYS A 119 25.12 -11.25 -10.78
N LYS A 120 24.09 -11.46 -9.94
CA LYS A 120 22.82 -12.04 -10.34
C LYS A 120 21.82 -10.93 -10.64
N TYR A 121 21.23 -10.95 -11.82
CA TYR A 121 20.14 -10.09 -12.25
C TYR A 121 18.85 -10.90 -12.39
N THR A 122 17.75 -10.34 -11.97
CA THR A 122 16.46 -11.04 -11.93
C THR A 122 15.34 -10.16 -12.51
N SER A 123 14.45 -10.77 -13.26
CA SER A 123 13.24 -10.13 -13.78
C SER A 123 12.02 -11.00 -13.51
N LEU A 124 10.85 -10.36 -13.44
CA LEU A 124 9.54 -11.00 -13.23
C LEU A 124 8.61 -10.63 -14.38
N CYS A 125 7.78 -11.58 -14.78
CA CYS A 125 6.60 -11.31 -15.56
C CYS A 125 5.45 -12.18 -15.01
N THR A 126 4.33 -11.55 -14.74
CA THR A 126 3.14 -12.22 -14.23
C THR A 126 1.98 -11.91 -15.15
N VAL A 127 1.22 -12.93 -15.51
CA VAL A 127 0.06 -12.84 -16.39
C VAL A 127 -1.19 -13.36 -15.67
N GLY A 128 -2.35 -12.83 -16.05
CA GLY A 128 -3.63 -13.17 -15.42
C GLY A 128 -4.48 -14.09 -16.29
N PHE A 129 -5.17 -15.03 -15.65
CA PHE A 129 -6.12 -15.95 -16.28
C PHE A 129 -7.52 -15.72 -15.72
N ASP A 130 -8.49 -15.39 -16.60
CA ASP A 130 -9.89 -15.12 -16.23
C ASP A 130 -9.99 -14.31 -14.91
N THR A 131 -9.18 -13.26 -14.79
CA THR A 131 -9.00 -12.51 -13.53
C THR A 131 -10.28 -11.85 -13.01
N ASP A 132 -11.22 -11.57 -13.90
CA ASP A 132 -12.57 -11.06 -13.59
C ASP A 132 -13.43 -12.05 -12.78
N ARG A 133 -13.06 -13.35 -12.80
CA ARG A 133 -13.74 -14.42 -12.08
C ARG A 133 -13.12 -14.74 -10.71
N LEU A 134 -11.97 -14.13 -10.39
CA LEU A 134 -11.33 -14.32 -9.10
C LEU A 134 -12.21 -13.77 -7.96
N THR A 135 -12.39 -14.59 -6.92
CA THR A 135 -13.07 -14.21 -5.68
C THR A 135 -12.19 -14.54 -4.47
N PRO A 136 -12.31 -13.80 -3.34
CA PRO A 136 -11.58 -14.13 -2.13
C PRO A 136 -11.97 -15.52 -1.58
N THR A 137 -10.98 -16.23 -0.99
CA THR A 137 -11.20 -17.49 -0.26
C THR A 137 -11.71 -17.23 1.16
N THR A 138 -11.41 -16.06 1.73
CA THR A 138 -11.82 -15.71 3.08
C THR A 138 -13.35 -15.73 3.22
N GLN A 139 -13.81 -16.39 4.28
CA GLN A 139 -15.23 -16.49 4.58
C GLN A 139 -15.69 -15.28 5.39
N LEU A 140 -16.88 -14.77 5.05
CA LEU A 140 -17.53 -13.72 5.83
C LEU A 140 -18.20 -14.36 7.06
N PRO A 141 -17.81 -13.98 8.31
CA PRO A 141 -18.51 -14.45 9.50
C PRO A 141 -19.99 -14.03 9.51
N GLU A 142 -20.88 -14.88 10.00
CA GLU A 142 -22.33 -14.57 10.05
C GLU A 142 -22.64 -13.34 10.91
N ASP A 143 -21.90 -13.15 12.01
CA ASP A 143 -22.02 -12.02 12.93
C ASP A 143 -21.05 -10.87 12.63
N PHE A 144 -20.46 -10.80 11.42
CA PHE A 144 -19.46 -9.79 11.05
C PHE A 144 -19.94 -8.36 11.29
N ASP A 145 -21.11 -8.02 10.78
CA ASP A 145 -21.67 -6.66 10.93
C ASP A 145 -21.98 -6.38 12.41
N GLN A 146 -22.56 -7.34 13.13
CA GLN A 146 -22.86 -7.18 14.57
C GLN A 146 -21.59 -6.95 15.40
N PHE A 147 -20.48 -7.68 15.09
CA PHE A 147 -19.20 -7.50 15.76
C PHE A 147 -18.65 -6.07 15.58
N TRP A 148 -18.73 -5.53 14.36
CA TRP A 148 -18.24 -4.19 14.09
C TRP A 148 -19.19 -3.10 14.58
N ASP A 149 -20.50 -3.31 14.56
CA ASP A 149 -21.50 -2.41 15.18
C ASP A 149 -21.27 -2.28 16.69
N GLN A 150 -20.95 -3.37 17.38
CA GLN A 150 -20.56 -3.35 18.79
C GLN A 150 -19.26 -2.53 19.00
N GLY A 151 -18.26 -2.70 18.11
CA GLY A 151 -17.04 -1.90 18.14
C GLY A 151 -17.30 -0.40 17.94
N LEU A 152 -18.17 -0.05 16.99
CA LEU A 152 -18.59 1.34 16.75
C LEU A 152 -19.36 1.90 17.93
N ALA A 153 -20.22 1.11 18.57
CA ALA A 153 -20.94 1.52 19.78
C ALA A 153 -20.00 1.72 20.99
N GLU A 154 -18.94 0.93 21.11
CA GLU A 154 -17.85 1.16 22.08
C GLU A 154 -17.12 2.49 21.78
N LEU A 155 -16.75 2.71 20.51
CA LEU A 155 -16.06 3.92 20.07
C LEU A 155 -16.90 5.20 20.27
N ALA A 156 -18.20 5.13 20.06
CA ALA A 156 -19.11 6.27 20.22
C ALA A 156 -19.17 6.80 21.66
N LYS A 157 -18.84 5.97 22.67
CA LYS A 157 -18.77 6.38 24.08
C LYS A 157 -17.47 7.10 24.42
N VAL A 158 -16.51 7.13 23.50
CA VAL A 158 -15.21 7.78 23.72
C VAL A 158 -15.25 9.20 23.18
N ASP A 159 -15.15 10.20 24.06
CA ASP A 159 -15.02 11.58 23.65
C ASP A 159 -13.79 11.76 22.77
N LEU A 160 -13.87 12.60 21.75
CA LEU A 160 -12.76 12.86 20.84
C LEU A 160 -11.54 13.43 21.58
N ASN A 161 -11.75 14.39 22.49
CA ASN A 161 -10.71 15.06 23.28
C ASN A 161 -9.43 15.32 22.45
N PRO A 162 -9.51 16.15 21.39
CA PRO A 162 -8.40 16.35 20.48
C PRO A 162 -7.36 17.28 21.09
N THR A 163 -6.10 17.05 20.70
CA THR A 163 -5.02 18.02 20.87
C THR A 163 -4.51 18.44 19.51
N MET A 164 -4.16 19.70 19.32
CA MET A 164 -3.57 20.23 18.09
C MET A 164 -2.43 21.16 18.48
N GLU A 165 -1.20 20.76 18.15
CA GLU A 165 0.01 21.52 18.37
C GLU A 165 0.55 21.98 17.02
N ARG A 166 0.61 23.31 16.82
CA ARG A 166 1.12 23.87 15.57
C ARG A 166 2.62 23.59 15.46
N MET A 167 3.08 23.22 14.26
CA MET A 167 4.47 22.93 13.92
C MET A 167 5.01 24.07 13.02
N PRO A 168 5.45 25.21 13.61
CA PRO A 168 5.80 26.41 12.82
C PRO A 168 6.88 26.15 11.78
N GLU A 169 7.83 25.27 12.09
CA GLU A 169 8.95 24.88 11.24
C GLU A 169 8.54 24.09 9.99
N ARG A 170 7.29 23.58 9.97
CA ARG A 170 6.71 22.84 8.82
C ARG A 170 5.64 23.63 8.09
N CYS A 171 5.18 24.75 8.67
CA CYS A 171 4.19 25.63 8.01
C CYS A 171 4.80 26.31 6.80
N THR A 172 3.98 26.54 5.76
CA THR A 172 4.32 27.39 4.60
C THR A 172 3.49 28.66 4.62
N ASP A 173 3.66 29.54 3.62
CA ASP A 173 2.81 30.72 3.48
C ASP A 173 1.34 30.35 3.18
N LYS A 174 1.09 29.14 2.66
CA LYS A 174 -0.23 28.67 2.23
C LYS A 174 -0.85 27.62 3.12
N VAL A 175 -0.06 26.90 3.95
CA VAL A 175 -0.50 25.73 4.73
C VAL A 175 -0.04 25.83 6.17
N ASP A 176 -0.95 25.62 7.11
CA ASP A 176 -0.63 25.34 8.51
C ASP A 176 -0.50 23.83 8.74
N VAL A 177 0.50 23.45 9.55
CA VAL A 177 0.80 22.06 9.90
C VAL A 177 0.68 21.89 11.42
N TYR A 178 0.00 20.82 11.83
CA TYR A 178 -0.23 20.50 13.23
C TYR A 178 0.12 19.05 13.53
N HIS A 179 0.81 18.80 14.64
CA HIS A 179 0.83 17.50 15.29
C HIS A 179 -0.47 17.37 16.08
N ILE A 180 -1.23 16.30 15.81
CA ILE A 180 -2.53 16.10 16.46
C ILE A 180 -2.58 14.78 17.22
N SER A 181 -3.47 14.73 18.21
CA SER A 181 -3.90 13.46 18.78
C SER A 181 -5.37 13.50 19.18
N TYR A 182 -6.01 12.33 19.23
CA TYR A 182 -7.37 12.17 19.75
C TYR A 182 -7.51 10.83 20.48
N ARG A 183 -8.52 10.76 21.38
CA ARG A 183 -8.78 9.55 22.16
C ARG A 183 -9.38 8.45 21.31
N ASN A 184 -9.08 7.23 21.66
CA ASN A 184 -9.56 6.01 21.03
C ASN A 184 -10.01 5.02 22.13
N ILE A 185 -10.59 3.89 21.74
CA ILE A 185 -11.01 2.82 22.65
C ILE A 185 -9.87 2.39 23.59
N ARG A 186 -10.24 1.79 24.73
CA ARG A 186 -9.29 1.22 25.71
C ARG A 186 -8.26 2.22 26.22
N ASN A 187 -8.69 3.46 26.44
CA ASN A 187 -7.83 4.53 26.91
C ASN A 187 -6.57 4.79 26.07
N SER A 188 -6.58 4.38 24.80
CA SER A 188 -5.50 4.68 23.86
C SER A 188 -5.73 6.01 23.14
N ARG A 189 -4.69 6.50 22.43
CA ARG A 189 -4.77 7.69 21.58
C ARG A 189 -4.26 7.36 20.17
N MET A 190 -4.79 8.08 19.20
CA MET A 190 -4.26 8.14 17.85
C MET A 190 -3.49 9.44 17.67
N TYR A 191 -2.45 9.40 16.86
CA TYR A 191 -1.60 10.55 16.54
C TYR A 191 -1.47 10.73 15.05
N GLY A 192 -1.30 11.98 14.59
CA GLY A 192 -1.14 12.26 13.17
C GLY A 192 -0.54 13.63 12.92
N VAL A 193 -0.26 13.93 11.67
CA VAL A 193 0.09 15.26 11.18
C VAL A 193 -1.03 15.74 10.27
N LEU A 194 -1.62 16.86 10.65
CA LEU A 194 -2.69 17.54 9.95
C LEU A 194 -2.13 18.72 9.17
N THR A 195 -2.51 18.85 7.89
CA THR A 195 -2.23 20.01 7.05
C THR A 195 -3.53 20.69 6.66
N VAL A 196 -3.60 22.00 6.86
CA VAL A 196 -4.81 22.81 6.63
C VAL A 196 -4.46 24.02 5.75
N PRO A 197 -5.19 24.28 4.66
CA PRO A 197 -5.01 25.51 3.89
C PRO A 197 -5.26 26.77 4.75
N LYS A 198 -4.39 27.79 4.61
CA LYS A 198 -4.52 29.08 5.33
C LYS A 198 -5.56 30.02 4.73
N ALA A 199 -5.83 29.90 3.44
CA ALA A 199 -6.81 30.73 2.80
C ALA A 199 -8.17 30.60 3.47
N ALA A 200 -8.92 31.70 3.58
CA ALA A 200 -10.26 31.65 4.13
C ALA A 200 -11.19 30.79 3.25
N GLY A 201 -11.92 29.89 3.88
CA GLY A 201 -12.81 28.96 3.17
C GLY A 201 -13.11 27.70 3.97
N SER A 202 -13.91 26.83 3.36
CA SER A 202 -14.14 25.47 3.86
C SER A 202 -13.73 24.46 2.79
N TYR A 203 -13.11 23.38 3.22
CA TYR A 203 -12.39 22.44 2.36
C TYR A 203 -12.86 21.01 2.58
N PRO A 204 -12.86 20.18 1.55
CA PRO A 204 -12.97 18.73 1.76
C PRO A 204 -11.72 18.22 2.47
N ALA A 205 -11.87 17.09 3.19
CA ALA A 205 -10.79 16.50 3.95
C ALA A 205 -10.46 15.09 3.50
N ILE A 206 -9.19 14.71 3.63
CA ILE A 206 -8.68 13.38 3.27
C ILE A 206 -7.98 12.77 4.49
N LEU A 207 -8.41 11.58 4.88
CA LEU A 207 -7.68 10.75 5.83
C LEU A 207 -6.69 9.89 5.04
N GLN A 208 -5.41 10.22 5.14
CA GLN A 208 -4.33 9.47 4.54
C GLN A 208 -3.81 8.42 5.52
N LEU A 209 -3.97 7.16 5.15
CA LEU A 209 -3.68 6.00 5.98
C LEU A 209 -2.33 5.37 5.63
N PRO A 210 -1.53 4.96 6.64
CA PRO A 210 -0.14 4.57 6.42
C PRO A 210 0.00 3.14 5.89
N GLY A 211 1.00 2.92 5.05
CA GLY A 211 1.55 1.59 4.78
C GLY A 211 2.12 0.94 6.06
N ALA A 212 2.55 -0.31 5.96
CA ALA A 212 3.15 -1.03 7.07
C ALA A 212 4.47 -0.38 7.53
N GLY A 213 4.77 -0.55 8.81
CA GLY A 213 5.98 -0.03 9.45
C GLY A 213 5.69 0.97 10.55
N VAL A 214 6.74 1.34 11.26
CA VAL A 214 6.73 2.27 12.38
C VAL A 214 7.58 3.48 12.00
N GLY A 215 7.01 4.68 11.97
CA GLY A 215 7.77 5.85 11.54
C GLY A 215 7.04 7.18 11.72
N ALA A 216 7.82 8.26 11.60
CA ALA A 216 7.33 9.63 11.63
C ALA A 216 6.37 9.92 10.46
N LYS A 217 5.59 10.99 10.61
CA LYS A 217 4.79 11.59 9.54
C LYS A 217 5.25 13.04 9.32
N SER A 218 5.28 13.45 8.06
CA SER A 218 5.73 14.80 7.68
C SER A 218 4.59 15.80 7.49
N GLY A 219 3.40 15.32 7.19
CA GLY A 219 2.28 16.11 6.67
C GLY A 219 2.31 16.18 5.14
N ASP A 220 1.15 16.29 4.54
CA ASP A 220 0.98 16.41 3.08
C ASP A 220 0.71 17.87 2.69
N ILE A 221 1.77 18.65 2.60
CA ILE A 221 1.70 20.07 2.25
C ILE A 221 1.25 20.24 0.79
N ARG A 222 1.76 19.40 -0.12
CA ARG A 222 1.50 19.52 -1.55
C ARG A 222 -0.01 19.52 -1.85
N HIS A 223 -0.73 18.49 -1.36
CA HIS A 223 -2.15 18.40 -1.65
C HIS A 223 -2.98 19.37 -0.80
N ALA A 224 -2.48 19.79 0.36
CA ALA A 224 -3.12 20.88 1.10
C ALA A 224 -3.06 22.22 0.34
N GLU A 225 -1.98 22.51 -0.39
CA GLU A 225 -1.91 23.68 -1.28
C GLU A 225 -2.92 23.60 -2.44
N GLU A 226 -3.39 22.42 -2.80
CA GLU A 226 -4.47 22.20 -3.76
C GLU A 226 -5.88 22.45 -3.17
N GLY A 227 -5.99 22.89 -1.92
CA GLY A 227 -7.26 23.23 -1.26
C GLY A 227 -8.01 22.03 -0.72
N VAL A 228 -7.31 21.13 -0.06
CA VAL A 228 -7.90 20.02 0.74
C VAL A 228 -7.21 19.96 2.11
N ILE A 229 -7.93 19.55 3.13
CA ILE A 229 -7.36 19.22 4.43
C ILE A 229 -6.82 17.78 4.36
N VAL A 230 -5.58 17.53 4.81
CA VAL A 230 -5.04 16.15 4.84
C VAL A 230 -4.59 15.79 6.25
N LEU A 231 -5.07 14.66 6.76
CA LEU A 231 -4.60 14.04 8.00
C LEU A 231 -3.79 12.79 7.67
N GLN A 232 -2.47 12.85 7.86
CA GLN A 232 -1.60 11.65 7.84
C GLN A 232 -1.64 10.99 9.22
N LEU A 233 -2.28 9.82 9.31
CA LEU A 233 -2.48 9.13 10.58
C LEU A 233 -1.32 8.18 10.90
N GLY A 234 -0.96 8.07 12.20
CA GLY A 234 -0.15 6.98 12.76
C GLY A 234 -1.04 5.97 13.46
N ILE A 235 -0.71 4.68 13.38
CA ILE A 235 -1.58 3.59 13.88
C ILE A 235 -1.10 2.91 15.16
N HIS A 236 0.11 3.22 15.62
CA HIS A 236 0.71 2.50 16.75
C HIS A 236 0.36 3.10 18.12
N GLY A 237 -0.39 4.21 18.17
CA GLY A 237 -0.74 4.87 19.43
C GLY A 237 0.43 5.61 20.07
N ILE A 238 1.43 6.01 19.28
CA ILE A 238 2.61 6.79 19.68
C ILE A 238 2.69 8.07 18.84
N PRO A 239 3.27 9.16 19.37
CA PRO A 239 3.49 10.38 18.61
C PRO A 239 4.22 10.12 17.30
N VAL A 240 3.91 10.91 16.26
CA VAL A 240 4.44 10.70 14.90
C VAL A 240 5.50 11.73 14.49
N ASN A 241 6.00 12.48 15.44
CA ASN A 241 7.01 13.54 15.30
C ASN A 241 8.26 13.31 16.15
N LEU A 242 8.50 12.06 16.61
CA LEU A 242 9.67 11.69 17.39
C LEU A 242 10.90 11.49 16.48
N GLU A 243 12.06 11.36 17.11
CA GLU A 243 13.32 11.04 16.44
C GLU A 243 13.29 9.65 15.76
N GLY A 244 13.95 9.54 14.62
CA GLY A 244 13.96 8.30 13.81
C GLY A 244 14.48 7.07 14.54
N SER A 245 15.44 7.25 15.48
CA SER A 245 15.98 6.18 16.33
C SER A 245 14.89 5.51 17.17
N VAL A 246 13.96 6.29 17.75
CA VAL A 246 12.86 5.77 18.56
C VAL A 246 11.99 4.79 17.75
N TYR A 247 11.65 5.17 16.52
CA TYR A 247 10.86 4.28 15.65
C TYR A 247 11.65 3.04 15.24
N SER A 248 12.94 3.18 14.97
CA SER A 248 13.81 2.04 14.66
C SER A 248 13.89 1.05 15.81
N ASP A 249 13.96 1.53 17.06
CA ASP A 249 14.01 0.66 18.24
C ASP A 249 12.66 -0.02 18.47
N LEU A 250 11.56 0.71 18.36
CA LEU A 250 10.21 0.14 18.47
C LEU A 250 9.94 -0.92 17.39
N SER A 251 10.36 -0.67 16.14
CA SER A 251 10.15 -1.60 15.02
C SER A 251 10.97 -2.88 15.15
N ARG A 252 12.15 -2.82 15.77
CA ARG A 252 12.98 -4.01 16.08
C ARG A 252 12.62 -4.66 17.41
N GLY A 253 11.89 -3.97 18.27
CA GLY A 253 11.46 -4.41 19.59
C GLY A 253 9.98 -4.80 19.63
N ILE A 254 9.22 -4.12 20.48
CA ILE A 254 7.84 -4.47 20.82
C ILE A 254 6.87 -4.44 19.63
N LEU A 255 7.17 -3.67 18.58
CA LEU A 255 6.35 -3.58 17.37
C LEU A 255 6.88 -4.42 16.19
N ALA A 256 7.86 -5.30 16.40
CA ALA A 256 8.46 -6.08 15.33
C ALA A 256 7.43 -6.97 14.58
N ASN A 257 6.49 -7.54 15.30
CA ASN A 257 5.48 -8.45 14.73
C ASN A 257 4.05 -7.99 15.04
N TYR A 258 3.81 -6.67 15.07
CA TYR A 258 2.50 -6.12 15.39
C TYR A 258 1.33 -6.66 14.54
N PRO A 259 1.53 -7.07 13.25
CA PRO A 259 0.40 -7.57 12.47
C PRO A 259 -0.18 -8.90 12.97
N GLU A 260 0.55 -9.63 13.80
CA GLU A 260 0.10 -10.89 14.39
C GLU A 260 -0.15 -10.79 15.90
N GLU A 261 0.02 -9.61 16.50
CA GLU A 261 -0.18 -9.39 17.94
C GLU A 261 -1.62 -9.69 18.33
N ASN A 262 -1.80 -10.69 19.23
CA ASN A 262 -3.09 -11.21 19.69
C ASN A 262 -3.98 -11.81 18.58
N LEU A 263 -3.41 -12.33 17.50
CA LEU A 263 -4.17 -12.94 16.40
C LEU A 263 -5.11 -14.07 16.86
N HIS A 264 -4.85 -14.69 18.01
CA HIS A 264 -5.69 -15.75 18.60
C HIS A 264 -6.97 -15.23 19.31
N ASP A 265 -7.12 -13.90 19.45
CA ASP A 265 -8.22 -13.28 20.20
C ASP A 265 -8.81 -12.11 19.38
N ARG A 266 -9.98 -12.32 18.76
CA ARG A 266 -10.62 -11.34 17.90
C ARG A 266 -10.94 -10.02 18.61
N ASP A 267 -11.20 -10.06 19.92
CA ASP A 267 -11.54 -8.85 20.69
C ASP A 267 -10.31 -8.05 21.07
N ASN A 268 -9.14 -8.67 21.18
CA ASN A 268 -7.88 -8.05 21.56
C ASN A 268 -6.84 -7.96 20.43
N TYR A 269 -7.17 -8.43 19.24
CA TYR A 269 -6.29 -8.36 18.09
C TYR A 269 -5.85 -6.91 17.80
N PHE A 270 -4.57 -6.73 17.47
CA PHE A 270 -3.94 -5.41 17.25
C PHE A 270 -4.79 -4.49 16.37
N TYR A 271 -5.34 -5.01 15.28
CA TYR A 271 -6.10 -4.20 14.32
C TYR A 271 -7.46 -3.73 14.82
N ARG A 272 -8.03 -4.29 15.90
CA ARG A 272 -9.29 -3.74 16.47
C ARG A 272 -9.13 -2.27 16.86
N ARG A 273 -8.08 -1.97 17.62
CA ARG A 273 -7.76 -0.60 18.04
C ARG A 273 -7.39 0.29 16.84
N VAL A 274 -6.69 -0.27 15.86
CA VAL A 274 -6.27 0.46 14.66
C VAL A 274 -7.47 0.83 13.80
N TYR A 275 -8.37 -0.10 13.52
CA TYR A 275 -9.54 0.11 12.66
C TYR A 275 -10.49 1.13 13.29
N LEU A 276 -10.86 0.94 14.55
CA LEU A 276 -11.74 1.88 15.25
C LEU A 276 -11.09 3.26 15.43
N GLY A 277 -9.80 3.31 15.71
CA GLY A 277 -9.06 4.57 15.79
C GLY A 277 -8.97 5.31 14.46
N ALA A 278 -8.84 4.60 13.34
CA ALA A 278 -8.85 5.20 12.02
C ALA A 278 -10.25 5.72 11.65
N VAL A 279 -11.31 4.98 11.97
CA VAL A 279 -12.72 5.44 11.85
C VAL A 279 -12.93 6.74 12.62
N LYS A 280 -12.46 6.83 13.86
CA LYS A 280 -12.52 8.05 14.68
C LYS A 280 -11.77 9.24 14.05
N GLY A 281 -10.80 8.99 13.18
CA GLY A 281 -10.09 10.02 12.42
C GLY A 281 -11.01 10.78 11.46
N ILE A 282 -12.07 10.16 10.96
CA ILE A 282 -13.11 10.85 10.17
C ILE A 282 -13.91 11.80 11.07
N ASP A 283 -14.32 11.37 12.28
CA ASP A 283 -14.98 12.25 13.25
C ASP A 283 -14.11 13.47 13.58
N PHE A 284 -12.80 13.26 13.76
CA PHE A 284 -11.85 14.35 14.00
C PHE A 284 -11.83 15.34 12.82
N LEU A 285 -11.72 14.87 11.58
CA LEU A 285 -11.74 15.73 10.40
C LEU A 285 -13.06 16.51 10.28
N LEU A 286 -14.18 15.85 10.53
CA LEU A 286 -15.50 16.48 10.49
C LEU A 286 -15.73 17.50 11.64
N SER A 287 -14.98 17.42 12.73
CA SER A 287 -15.02 18.38 13.83
C SER A 287 -14.28 19.68 13.55
N LEU A 288 -13.45 19.73 12.51
CA LEU A 288 -12.67 20.92 12.16
C LEU A 288 -13.57 22.00 11.55
N PRO A 289 -13.49 23.26 12.01
CA PRO A 289 -14.34 24.34 11.51
C PRO A 289 -14.07 24.65 10.01
N GLN A 290 -12.89 24.29 9.49
CA GLN A 290 -12.55 24.47 8.07
C GLN A 290 -13.01 23.29 7.20
N CYS A 291 -13.49 22.18 7.77
CA CYS A 291 -14.00 21.05 6.99
C CYS A 291 -15.43 21.36 6.49
N ASN A 292 -15.64 21.16 5.18
CA ASN A 292 -16.97 21.38 4.55
C ASN A 292 -17.91 20.17 4.70
N GLY A 293 -17.57 19.18 5.52
CA GLY A 293 -18.36 17.98 5.75
C GLY A 293 -18.17 16.88 4.69
N VAL A 294 -17.33 17.10 3.66
CA VAL A 294 -16.99 16.12 2.63
C VAL A 294 -15.64 15.49 2.96
N VAL A 295 -15.59 14.17 3.09
CA VAL A 295 -14.38 13.47 3.49
C VAL A 295 -14.12 12.25 2.62
N GLY A 296 -12.82 11.98 2.37
CA GLY A 296 -12.35 10.81 1.66
C GLY A 296 -11.25 10.09 2.40
N THR A 297 -10.93 8.88 1.94
CA THR A 297 -9.80 8.10 2.45
C THR A 297 -8.82 7.77 1.33
N MET A 298 -7.53 7.67 1.68
CA MET A 298 -6.49 7.25 0.74
C MET A 298 -5.42 6.45 1.44
N GLY A 299 -4.92 5.41 0.78
CA GLY A 299 -3.78 4.65 1.28
C GLY A 299 -3.32 3.54 0.37
N GLY A 300 -2.06 3.12 0.56
CA GLY A 300 -1.46 1.99 -0.12
C GLY A 300 -1.02 0.91 0.85
N SER A 301 -0.89 -0.31 0.36
CA SER A 301 -0.48 -1.45 1.17
C SER A 301 -1.40 -1.62 2.38
N GLN A 302 -0.88 -1.66 3.61
CA GLN A 302 -1.69 -1.62 4.82
C GLN A 302 -2.66 -0.42 4.84
N GLY A 303 -2.24 0.75 4.35
CA GLY A 303 -3.10 1.93 4.24
C GLY A 303 -4.27 1.75 3.27
N GLY A 304 -4.07 0.94 2.22
CA GLY A 304 -5.14 0.54 1.30
C GLY A 304 -6.21 -0.31 2.00
N ALA A 305 -5.79 -1.29 2.79
CA ALA A 305 -6.71 -2.06 3.64
C ALA A 305 -7.46 -1.18 4.63
N LEU A 306 -6.75 -0.28 5.31
CA LEU A 306 -7.37 0.66 6.25
C LEU A 306 -8.36 1.60 5.55
N SER A 307 -8.07 2.01 4.30
CA SER A 307 -9.01 2.82 3.51
C SER A 307 -10.31 2.07 3.20
N ILE A 308 -10.23 0.78 2.86
CA ILE A 308 -11.39 -0.10 2.68
C ILE A 308 -12.20 -0.17 3.99
N VAL A 309 -11.53 -0.47 5.10
CA VAL A 309 -12.17 -0.62 6.42
C VAL A 309 -12.87 0.65 6.86
N VAL A 310 -12.18 1.80 6.83
CA VAL A 310 -12.76 3.09 7.25
C VAL A 310 -13.94 3.45 6.38
N SER A 311 -13.83 3.28 5.06
CA SER A 311 -14.93 3.57 4.12
C SER A 311 -16.14 2.67 4.30
N ARG A 312 -15.95 1.42 4.76
CA ARG A 312 -17.04 0.50 5.09
C ARG A 312 -17.72 0.84 6.41
N LEU A 313 -16.92 1.21 7.43
CA LEU A 313 -17.41 1.41 8.79
C LEU A 313 -17.93 2.84 9.05
N HIS A 314 -17.46 3.84 8.29
CA HIS A 314 -17.88 5.23 8.48
C HIS A 314 -18.78 5.73 7.33
N PRO A 315 -20.08 5.95 7.56
CA PRO A 315 -21.05 6.26 6.48
C PRO A 315 -20.83 7.63 5.82
N ARG A 316 -20.03 8.51 6.42
CA ARG A 316 -19.74 9.86 5.90
C ARG A 316 -18.56 9.89 4.90
N VAL A 317 -17.89 8.75 4.61
CA VAL A 317 -16.84 8.70 3.59
C VAL A 317 -17.48 8.79 2.21
N ASN A 318 -17.09 9.81 1.43
CA ASN A 318 -17.66 10.13 0.13
C ASN A 318 -16.91 9.48 -1.04
N ALA A 319 -15.62 9.19 -0.90
CA ALA A 319 -14.80 8.52 -1.91
C ALA A 319 -13.57 7.87 -1.26
N THR A 320 -13.04 6.82 -1.87
CA THR A 320 -11.84 6.14 -1.39
C THR A 320 -10.87 5.80 -2.52
N ALA A 321 -9.59 6.12 -2.31
CA ALA A 321 -8.49 5.84 -3.22
C ALA A 321 -7.56 4.80 -2.61
N ILE A 322 -7.34 3.69 -3.34
CA ILE A 322 -6.69 2.48 -2.81
C ILE A 322 -5.60 2.05 -3.78
N TYR A 323 -4.41 1.72 -3.29
CA TYR A 323 -3.38 1.12 -4.13
C TYR A 323 -2.73 -0.08 -3.45
N PHE A 324 -2.65 -1.20 -4.19
CA PHE A 324 -2.14 -2.52 -3.80
C PHE A 324 -2.40 -2.88 -2.31
N PRO A 325 -3.69 -2.96 -1.87
CA PRO A 325 -4.02 -3.13 -0.46
C PRO A 325 -3.49 -4.45 0.11
N ALA A 326 -3.00 -4.36 1.35
CA ALA A 326 -2.64 -5.51 2.18
C ALA A 326 -3.88 -6.08 2.92
N LEU A 327 -3.70 -7.09 3.75
CA LEU A 327 -4.75 -7.70 4.58
C LEU A 327 -5.98 -8.15 3.77
N CYS A 328 -5.81 -8.44 2.49
CA CYS A 328 -6.85 -8.91 1.59
C CYS A 328 -6.71 -10.42 1.40
N ASP A 329 -7.79 -11.16 1.63
CA ASP A 329 -7.81 -12.61 1.39
C ASP A 329 -6.62 -13.35 2.04
N VAL A 330 -6.41 -13.08 3.33
CA VAL A 330 -5.24 -13.60 4.06
C VAL A 330 -5.23 -15.12 4.17
N GLU A 331 -6.41 -15.77 4.05
CA GLU A 331 -6.57 -17.23 4.10
C GLU A 331 -6.08 -17.95 2.83
N GLY A 332 -5.69 -17.27 1.76
CA GLY A 332 -5.31 -17.90 0.49
C GLY A 332 -4.37 -19.10 0.64
N TYR A 333 -3.36 -19.01 1.52
CA TYR A 333 -2.42 -20.13 1.77
C TYR A 333 -3.07 -21.39 2.34
N LEU A 334 -4.20 -21.28 3.03
CA LEU A 334 -4.98 -22.41 3.53
C LEU A 334 -5.78 -23.09 2.39
N HIS A 335 -5.88 -22.44 1.24
CA HIS A 335 -6.64 -22.88 0.08
C HIS A 335 -5.75 -23.12 -1.16
N GLY A 336 -4.43 -23.29 -0.96
CA GLY A 336 -3.49 -23.64 -2.02
C GLY A 336 -3.14 -22.49 -2.98
N ARG A 337 -3.40 -21.22 -2.62
CA ARG A 337 -3.03 -20.04 -3.40
C ARG A 337 -2.40 -18.96 -2.54
N ALA A 338 -1.89 -17.89 -3.13
CA ALA A 338 -1.33 -16.77 -2.39
C ALA A 338 -2.35 -16.15 -1.44
N GLY A 339 -1.93 -15.86 -0.20
CA GLY A 339 -2.65 -15.05 0.76
C GLY A 339 -2.05 -13.66 0.89
N GLY A 340 -2.85 -12.69 1.31
CA GLY A 340 -2.44 -11.30 1.45
C GLY A 340 -1.38 -11.07 2.53
N TRP A 341 -0.64 -9.95 2.38
CA TRP A 341 0.25 -9.49 3.45
C TRP A 341 -0.54 -9.33 4.77
N PRO A 342 0.00 -9.71 5.95
CA PRO A 342 1.40 -10.03 6.25
C PRO A 342 1.80 -11.50 6.00
N HIS A 343 1.03 -12.26 5.21
CA HIS A 343 1.29 -13.68 4.91
C HIS A 343 1.23 -14.59 6.15
N MET A 344 0.41 -14.24 7.13
CA MET A 344 0.36 -14.88 8.43
C MET A 344 0.12 -16.40 8.34
N PHE A 345 -0.69 -16.86 7.38
CA PHE A 345 -0.96 -18.28 7.16
C PHE A 345 0.04 -18.99 6.24
N LYS A 346 1.12 -18.31 5.83
CA LYS A 346 2.29 -19.01 5.28
C LYS A 346 3.06 -19.77 6.36
N ASN A 347 2.90 -19.37 7.62
CA ASN A 347 3.46 -20.03 8.77
C ASN A 347 2.46 -21.06 9.35
N PRO A 348 2.77 -22.38 9.34
CA PRO A 348 1.86 -23.42 9.86
C PRO A 348 1.47 -23.24 11.32
N THR A 349 2.26 -22.55 12.14
CA THR A 349 1.92 -22.28 13.55
C THR A 349 0.71 -21.37 13.70
N ASN A 350 0.26 -20.73 12.63
CA ASN A 350 -0.94 -19.91 12.59
C ASN A 350 -2.18 -20.67 12.09
N HIS A 351 -2.06 -21.94 11.70
CA HIS A 351 -3.18 -22.76 11.22
C HIS A 351 -4.07 -23.28 12.36
N THR A 352 -4.37 -22.44 13.34
CA THR A 352 -5.29 -22.76 14.45
C THR A 352 -6.64 -22.08 14.23
N GLN A 353 -7.73 -22.73 14.69
CA GLN A 353 -9.09 -22.26 14.40
C GLN A 353 -9.37 -20.86 14.96
N ASP A 354 -8.84 -20.52 16.13
CA ASP A 354 -8.96 -19.22 16.77
C ASP A 354 -8.32 -18.11 15.90
N LYS A 355 -7.10 -18.34 15.39
CA LYS A 355 -6.40 -17.39 14.51
C LYS A 355 -7.09 -17.23 13.16
N ILE A 356 -7.55 -18.32 12.54
CA ILE A 356 -8.31 -18.30 11.30
C ILE A 356 -9.61 -17.51 11.49
N THR A 357 -10.34 -17.84 12.57
CA THR A 357 -11.58 -17.13 12.89
C THR A 357 -11.34 -15.64 13.11
N THR A 358 -10.33 -15.28 13.91
CA THR A 358 -9.96 -13.86 14.11
C THR A 358 -9.64 -13.17 12.78
N ALA A 359 -8.80 -13.76 11.94
CA ALA A 359 -8.40 -13.17 10.67
C ALA A 359 -9.60 -12.79 9.79
N ARG A 360 -10.67 -13.60 9.77
CA ARG A 360 -11.89 -13.34 9.00
C ARG A 360 -12.61 -12.05 9.37
N TYR A 361 -12.57 -11.66 10.66
CA TYR A 361 -13.17 -10.40 11.10
C TYR A 361 -12.36 -9.19 10.70
N TYR A 362 -11.08 -9.35 10.33
CA TYR A 362 -10.16 -8.26 10.03
C TYR A 362 -9.66 -8.27 8.58
N ASP A 363 -10.07 -9.25 7.79
CA ASP A 363 -9.71 -9.32 6.37
C ASP A 363 -10.40 -8.19 5.59
N ALA A 364 -9.60 -7.37 4.89
CA ALA A 364 -10.09 -6.24 4.13
C ALA A 364 -11.08 -6.65 3.02
N ALA A 365 -10.98 -7.88 2.48
CA ALA A 365 -11.93 -8.39 1.50
C ALA A 365 -13.36 -8.50 2.08
N ASN A 366 -13.51 -8.85 3.37
CA ASN A 366 -14.82 -8.91 4.01
C ASN A 366 -15.44 -7.52 4.19
N PHE A 367 -14.65 -6.47 4.43
CA PHE A 367 -15.14 -5.09 4.41
C PHE A 367 -15.48 -4.61 2.99
N ALA A 368 -14.68 -5.01 2.00
CA ALA A 368 -14.88 -4.63 0.60
C ALA A 368 -16.25 -5.05 0.06
N ARG A 369 -16.82 -6.18 0.53
CA ARG A 369 -18.16 -6.68 0.16
C ARG A 369 -19.28 -5.67 0.43
N GLY A 370 -19.10 -4.74 1.34
CA GLY A 370 -20.12 -3.76 1.74
C GLY A 370 -19.74 -2.31 1.45
N LEU A 371 -18.71 -2.03 0.65
CA LEU A 371 -18.34 -0.67 0.27
C LEU A 371 -19.47 0.00 -0.52
N LYS A 372 -19.76 1.28 -0.16
CA LYS A 372 -20.77 2.12 -0.82
C LYS A 372 -20.14 3.33 -1.50
N ALA A 373 -19.08 3.89 -0.94
CA ALA A 373 -18.36 5.03 -1.49
C ALA A 373 -17.66 4.65 -2.81
N PRO A 374 -17.66 5.52 -3.83
CA PRO A 374 -16.90 5.29 -5.06
C PRO A 374 -15.43 4.98 -4.80
N VAL A 375 -14.87 4.07 -5.60
CA VAL A 375 -13.52 3.54 -5.43
C VAL A 375 -12.68 3.79 -6.67
N HIS A 376 -11.46 4.31 -6.48
CA HIS A 376 -10.40 4.22 -7.47
C HIS A 376 -9.28 3.34 -6.92
N TYR A 377 -8.89 2.32 -7.69
CA TYR A 377 -8.05 1.23 -7.22
C TYR A 377 -6.83 1.05 -8.13
N ILE A 378 -5.66 0.72 -7.55
CA ILE A 378 -4.46 0.35 -8.32
C ILE A 378 -3.92 -0.97 -7.77
N TYR A 379 -3.51 -1.88 -8.66
CA TYR A 379 -2.69 -3.02 -8.30
C TYR A 379 -1.76 -3.43 -9.44
N GLY A 380 -0.67 -4.13 -9.09
CA GLY A 380 0.35 -4.55 -10.02
C GLY A 380 0.45 -6.07 -10.13
N TYR A 381 0.67 -6.60 -11.35
CA TYR A 381 0.81 -8.04 -11.56
C TYR A 381 2.10 -8.60 -10.96
N ASN A 382 3.18 -7.80 -10.98
CA ASN A 382 4.48 -8.22 -10.44
C ASN A 382 4.64 -7.93 -8.94
N ASP A 383 3.56 -7.62 -8.22
CA ASP A 383 3.64 -7.38 -6.77
C ASP A 383 4.01 -8.68 -6.04
N ILE A 384 5.09 -8.61 -5.24
CA ILE A 384 5.59 -9.71 -4.41
C ILE A 384 5.34 -9.51 -2.93
N VAL A 385 4.61 -8.46 -2.57
CA VAL A 385 4.22 -8.11 -1.20
C VAL A 385 2.72 -8.28 -1.02
N CYS A 386 1.92 -7.59 -1.86
CA CYS A 386 0.47 -7.76 -1.89
C CYS A 386 0.10 -8.48 -3.19
N ALA A 387 -0.02 -9.79 -3.12
CA ALA A 387 -0.22 -10.67 -4.27
C ALA A 387 -1.35 -10.19 -5.21
N PRO A 388 -1.15 -10.13 -6.54
CA PRO A 388 -2.21 -9.77 -7.48
C PRO A 388 -3.44 -10.66 -7.33
N THR A 389 -3.29 -11.94 -6.99
CA THR A 389 -4.43 -12.84 -6.69
C THR A 389 -5.33 -12.27 -5.61
N THR A 390 -4.77 -11.76 -4.50
CA THR A 390 -5.56 -11.26 -3.37
C THR A 390 -6.14 -9.87 -3.62
N THR A 391 -5.35 -8.99 -4.24
CA THR A 391 -5.78 -7.62 -4.54
C THR A 391 -6.84 -7.56 -5.64
N CYS A 392 -6.70 -8.39 -6.69
CA CYS A 392 -7.68 -8.53 -7.76
C CYS A 392 -8.99 -9.14 -7.23
N ALA A 393 -8.92 -10.27 -6.49
CA ALA A 393 -10.08 -10.90 -5.89
C ALA A 393 -10.87 -9.92 -5.00
N THR A 394 -10.17 -9.10 -4.22
CA THR A 394 -10.80 -8.07 -3.38
C THR A 394 -11.44 -6.96 -4.22
N TYR A 395 -10.78 -6.49 -5.28
CA TYR A 395 -11.36 -5.51 -6.20
C TYR A 395 -12.66 -6.04 -6.83
N ASN A 396 -12.67 -7.28 -7.28
CA ASN A 396 -13.80 -7.86 -8.00
C ASN A 396 -15.09 -7.82 -7.20
N ILE A 397 -15.03 -8.04 -5.89
CA ILE A 397 -16.20 -8.12 -5.01
C ILE A 397 -16.70 -6.77 -4.46
N ILE A 398 -16.03 -5.65 -4.79
CA ILE A 398 -16.51 -4.32 -4.41
C ILE A 398 -17.81 -4.01 -5.17
N PRO A 399 -18.95 -3.76 -4.48
CA PRO A 399 -20.22 -3.47 -5.14
C PRO A 399 -20.38 -1.99 -5.53
N ALA A 400 -19.62 -1.08 -4.92
CA ALA A 400 -19.67 0.36 -5.19
C ALA A 400 -19.22 0.68 -6.62
N PRO A 401 -19.58 1.86 -7.17
CA PRO A 401 -18.94 2.36 -8.39
C PRO A 401 -17.41 2.33 -8.27
N LYS A 402 -16.75 1.65 -9.18
CA LYS A 402 -15.31 1.42 -9.07
C LYS A 402 -14.61 1.54 -10.41
N GLN A 403 -13.37 1.97 -10.36
CA GLN A 403 -12.44 1.97 -11.48
C GLN A 403 -11.07 1.49 -11.03
N VAL A 404 -10.28 0.96 -11.95
CA VAL A 404 -8.98 0.36 -11.65
C VAL A 404 -7.93 0.80 -12.66
N ILE A 405 -6.71 1.02 -12.16
CA ILE A 405 -5.50 1.08 -12.95
C ILE A 405 -4.74 -0.21 -12.68
N ILE A 406 -4.57 -1.03 -13.70
CA ILE A 406 -3.77 -2.25 -13.65
C ILE A 406 -2.38 -1.91 -14.15
N GLY A 407 -1.36 -2.33 -13.40
CA GLY A 407 0.03 -2.22 -13.85
C GLY A 407 0.59 -3.61 -14.14
N GLU A 408 0.62 -3.99 -15.41
CA GLU A 408 1.05 -5.32 -15.85
C GLU A 408 2.51 -5.59 -15.50
N ASN A 409 3.33 -4.54 -15.44
CA ASN A 409 4.76 -4.62 -15.16
C ASN A 409 5.18 -3.95 -13.83
N ILE A 410 4.24 -3.44 -13.04
CA ILE A 410 4.54 -2.86 -11.72
C ILE A 410 4.45 -3.91 -10.61
N GLY A 411 5.27 -3.72 -9.59
CA GLY A 411 5.26 -4.51 -8.35
C GLY A 411 4.57 -3.76 -7.22
N HIS A 412 5.16 -3.81 -6.01
CA HIS A 412 4.68 -3.06 -4.84
C HIS A 412 5.09 -1.57 -4.90
N TRP A 413 4.85 -0.94 -6.02
CA TRP A 413 5.15 0.45 -6.34
C TRP A 413 4.27 0.92 -7.49
N THR A 414 4.22 2.24 -7.72
CA THR A 414 3.47 2.86 -8.82
C THR A 414 4.35 3.81 -9.61
N PHE A 415 4.03 4.02 -10.88
CA PHE A 415 4.57 5.17 -11.60
C PHE A 415 4.01 6.47 -11.03
N PRO A 416 4.78 7.58 -11.09
CA PRO A 416 4.31 8.89 -10.60
C PRO A 416 2.97 9.31 -11.21
N GLU A 417 2.74 9.01 -12.47
CA GLU A 417 1.52 9.34 -13.20
C GLU A 417 0.29 8.58 -12.65
N GLN A 418 0.48 7.32 -12.25
CA GLN A 418 -0.60 6.50 -11.70
C GLN A 418 -1.03 7.01 -10.33
N ILE A 419 -0.09 7.29 -9.43
CA ILE A 419 -0.41 7.81 -8.11
C ILE A 419 -0.97 9.23 -8.18
N GLN A 420 -0.49 10.05 -9.13
CA GLN A 420 -1.05 11.38 -9.37
C GLN A 420 -2.49 11.31 -9.91
N ALA A 421 -2.77 10.37 -10.84
CA ALA A 421 -4.13 10.15 -11.34
C ALA A 421 -5.08 9.78 -10.19
N LEU A 422 -4.63 8.93 -9.25
CA LEU A 422 -5.40 8.53 -8.08
C LEU A 422 -5.71 9.71 -7.15
N TRP A 423 -4.72 10.55 -6.84
CA TRP A 423 -4.90 11.78 -6.05
C TRP A 423 -5.83 12.77 -6.74
N SER A 424 -5.60 13.02 -8.03
CA SER A 424 -6.42 13.96 -8.81
C SER A 424 -7.88 13.51 -8.86
N TRP A 425 -8.12 12.21 -9.05
CA TRP A 425 -9.47 11.66 -9.02
C TRP A 425 -10.14 11.88 -7.65
N LEU A 426 -9.44 11.56 -6.55
CA LEU A 426 -9.99 11.71 -5.20
C LEU A 426 -10.31 13.18 -4.90
N ILE A 427 -9.35 14.08 -5.10
CA ILE A 427 -9.52 15.52 -4.85
C ILE A 427 -10.68 16.10 -5.68
N ASN A 428 -10.74 15.77 -6.98
CA ASN A 428 -11.81 16.24 -7.85
C ASN A 428 -13.17 15.70 -7.44
N THR A 429 -13.25 14.42 -7.08
CA THR A 429 -14.49 13.80 -6.60
C THR A 429 -14.99 14.51 -5.33
N LEU A 430 -14.11 14.76 -4.37
CA LEU A 430 -14.49 15.43 -3.12
C LEU A 430 -14.88 16.90 -3.33
N LYS A 431 -14.17 17.64 -4.18
CA LYS A 431 -14.50 19.03 -4.49
C LYS A 431 -15.82 19.19 -5.24
N ASN A 432 -16.19 18.20 -6.05
CA ASN A 432 -17.47 18.18 -6.78
C ASN A 432 -18.64 17.60 -5.97
N THR A 433 -18.38 17.04 -4.78
CA THR A 433 -19.42 16.58 -3.87
C THR A 433 -20.00 17.78 -3.12
N PRO A 434 -21.35 17.95 -3.10
CA PRO A 434 -21.97 19.04 -2.35
C PRO A 434 -21.56 19.03 -0.89
N ALA A 435 -21.24 20.22 -0.35
CA ALA A 435 -20.93 20.38 1.07
C ALA A 435 -22.13 19.93 1.92
N VAL A 436 -21.83 19.21 2.99
CA VAL A 436 -22.85 18.76 3.95
C VAL A 436 -22.80 19.70 5.15
N GLN A 437 -23.84 20.54 5.28
CA GLN A 437 -24.03 21.44 6.42
C GLN A 437 -24.34 20.68 7.71
#